data_e144073a58ca08242d0e1c9f1ceae88e
#
_entry.id   e144073a58ca08242d0e1c9f1ceae88e
#
_cell.length_a   1.000
_cell.length_b   1.000
_cell.length_c   1.000
_cell.angle_alpha   90.00
_cell.angle_beta   90.00
_cell.angle_gamma   90.00
#
_symmetry.space_group_name_H-M   'P 1'
#
loop_
_entity.id
_entity.type
_entity.pdbx_description
1 polymer ?
#
loop_
_entity_poly.entity_id
_entity_poly.type
_entity_poly.pdbx_seq_one_letter_code
_entity_poly.pdbx_strand_id
1 'polypeptide(L)'
;RTATECDWLREFDVLIHRPDVPDRKICAWDWLPQDWTQDERFYQYDHWFENERMQEANMKYYYDKVTGEFDKVLAEHGYVREGHYYRAEKANNDTLVFFCHFGLGCVLLSHLLSVSPMVLWHGMCAAPSSVTTLTSEERRRGIASFRMSSYGDISHLYAHNEPPAFAARFCECY
;
A
#
# COMPACT_ATOMS: atom_id res chain seq x y z
N ARG A 1 10.55 2.52 -22.33
CA ARG A 1 9.12 2.31 -22.00
C ARG A 1 8.53 3.65 -21.59
N THR A 2 7.41 4.04 -22.14
CA THR A 2 6.68 5.26 -21.80
C THR A 2 6.08 5.09 -20.41
N ALA A 3 6.35 6.04 -19.49
CA ALA A 3 5.60 6.13 -18.25
C ALA A 3 4.15 6.46 -18.59
N THR A 4 3.21 5.60 -18.24
CA THR A 4 1.79 5.90 -18.34
C THR A 4 1.42 6.69 -17.07
N GLU A 5 0.87 7.88 -17.21
CA GLU A 5 0.29 8.60 -16.07
C GLU A 5 -0.95 7.84 -15.61
N CYS A 6 -0.89 7.34 -14.40
CA CYS A 6 -2.02 6.67 -13.76
C CYS A 6 -2.66 7.66 -12.79
N ASP A 7 -3.74 8.33 -13.20
CA ASP A 7 -4.43 9.32 -12.35
C ASP A 7 -4.93 8.72 -11.04
N TRP A 8 -5.28 7.44 -11.05
CA TRP A 8 -5.71 6.72 -9.85
C TRP A 8 -4.65 6.62 -8.75
N LEU A 9 -3.35 6.80 -9.06
CA LEU A 9 -2.27 6.88 -8.07
C LEU A 9 -2.36 8.15 -7.20
N ARG A 10 -3.18 9.12 -7.55
CA ARG A 10 -3.41 10.36 -6.81
C ARG A 10 -4.72 10.35 -6.02
N GLU A 11 -5.57 9.34 -6.20
CA GLU A 11 -6.94 9.33 -5.68
C GLU A 11 -7.08 8.82 -4.23
N PHE A 12 -5.99 8.42 -3.59
CA PHE A 12 -6.02 7.94 -2.22
C PHE A 12 -5.54 9.03 -1.24
N ASP A 13 -6.37 10.07 -1.07
CA ASP A 13 -6.19 11.13 -0.08
C ASP A 13 -7.42 11.17 0.84
N VAL A 14 -7.55 10.16 1.68
CA VAL A 14 -8.72 9.96 2.52
C VAL A 14 -8.46 10.43 3.95
N LEU A 15 -9.29 11.35 4.41
CA LEU A 15 -9.27 11.86 5.76
C LEU A 15 -10.36 11.21 6.61
N ILE A 16 -10.00 10.83 7.83
CA ILE A 16 -10.91 10.31 8.84
C ILE A 16 -11.00 11.28 10.03
N HIS A 17 -12.08 11.22 10.78
CA HIS A 17 -12.15 11.93 12.05
C HIS A 17 -11.26 11.27 13.11
N ARG A 18 -10.49 12.09 13.83
CA ARG A 18 -9.64 11.59 14.92
C ARG A 18 -10.48 10.94 16.02
N PRO A 19 -10.06 9.79 16.55
CA PRO A 19 -10.76 9.15 17.65
C PRO A 19 -10.76 9.98 18.94
N ASP A 20 -9.64 10.63 19.24
CA ASP A 20 -9.42 11.43 20.46
C ASP A 20 -9.94 12.87 20.36
N VAL A 21 -10.02 13.41 19.13
CA VAL A 21 -10.51 14.78 18.88
C VAL A 21 -11.45 14.77 17.67
N PRO A 22 -12.76 14.47 17.85
CA PRO A 22 -13.71 14.23 16.75
C PRO A 22 -13.85 15.37 15.74
N ASP A 23 -13.63 16.61 16.14
CA ASP A 23 -13.72 17.78 15.26
C ASP A 23 -12.49 17.95 14.33
N ARG A 24 -11.45 17.15 14.53
CA ARG A 24 -10.24 17.16 13.68
C ARG A 24 -10.19 15.95 12.77
N LYS A 25 -9.69 16.17 11.57
CA LYS A 25 -9.44 15.12 10.60
C LYS A 25 -7.94 14.83 10.50
N ILE A 26 -7.62 13.57 10.29
CA ILE A 26 -6.27 13.06 10.06
C ILE A 26 -6.27 12.18 8.82
N CYS A 27 -5.10 11.93 8.25
CA CYS A 27 -4.95 10.90 7.23
C CYS A 27 -5.34 9.53 7.82
N ALA A 28 -5.91 8.65 6.99
CA ALA A 28 -6.31 7.32 7.42
C ALA A 28 -5.17 6.45 7.95
N TRP A 29 -3.95 6.84 7.73
CA TRP A 29 -2.72 6.17 8.18
C TRP A 29 -1.99 6.90 9.33
N ASP A 30 -2.69 7.76 10.09
CA ASP A 30 -2.09 8.58 11.14
C ASP A 30 -2.83 8.43 12.48
N TRP A 31 -3.21 7.21 12.82
CA TRP A 31 -3.84 6.88 14.08
C TRP A 31 -2.81 6.76 15.19
N LEU A 32 -3.18 7.15 16.41
CA LEU A 32 -2.36 6.88 17.58
C LEU A 32 -2.38 5.37 17.90
N PRO A 33 -1.27 4.81 18.40
CA PRO A 33 -1.18 3.38 18.69
C PRO A 33 -2.31 2.86 19.58
N GLN A 34 -2.67 3.58 20.65
CA GLN A 34 -3.74 3.18 21.57
C GLN A 34 -5.14 3.16 20.93
N ASP A 35 -5.31 3.83 19.78
CA ASP A 35 -6.61 3.87 19.11
C ASP A 35 -6.76 2.74 18.10
N TRP A 36 -5.75 2.53 17.24
CA TRP A 36 -5.89 1.51 16.21
C TRP A 36 -5.64 0.09 16.73
N THR A 37 -4.76 -0.10 17.73
CA THR A 37 -4.43 -1.45 18.24
C THR A 37 -5.56 -2.09 19.05
N GLN A 38 -6.58 -1.34 19.46
CA GLN A 38 -7.71 -1.86 20.21
C GLN A 38 -8.79 -2.53 19.36
N ASP A 39 -8.78 -2.31 18.07
CA ASP A 39 -9.74 -2.91 17.15
C ASP A 39 -9.09 -4.09 16.39
N GLU A 40 -9.44 -5.31 16.77
CA GLU A 40 -8.90 -6.51 16.13
C GLU A 40 -9.19 -6.60 14.63
N ARG A 41 -10.25 -5.94 14.13
CA ARG A 41 -10.57 -5.85 12.71
C ARG A 41 -9.44 -5.22 11.92
N PHE A 42 -8.71 -4.29 12.51
CA PHE A 42 -7.59 -3.62 11.86
C PHE A 42 -6.40 -4.53 11.53
N TYR A 43 -6.30 -5.69 12.15
CA TYR A 43 -5.28 -6.69 11.81
C TYR A 43 -5.72 -7.65 10.69
N GLN A 44 -7.01 -7.58 10.27
CA GLN A 44 -7.60 -8.50 9.31
C GLN A 44 -7.79 -7.84 7.95
N TYR A 45 -7.24 -8.46 6.90
CA TYR A 45 -7.31 -7.94 5.53
C TYR A 45 -8.74 -7.70 5.04
N ASP A 46 -9.68 -8.59 5.38
CA ASP A 46 -11.06 -8.53 4.89
C ASP A 46 -12.02 -7.76 5.82
N HIS A 47 -11.54 -7.21 6.95
CA HIS A 47 -12.40 -6.59 7.99
C HIS A 47 -11.96 -5.20 8.45
N TRP A 48 -10.77 -4.72 8.12
CA TRP A 48 -10.23 -3.45 8.59
C TRP A 48 -11.11 -2.24 8.27
N PHE A 49 -11.83 -2.29 7.17
CA PHE A 49 -12.74 -1.23 6.71
C PHE A 49 -14.11 -1.25 7.42
N GLU A 50 -14.42 -2.25 8.24
CA GLU A 50 -15.66 -2.37 8.99
C GLU A 50 -15.68 -1.49 10.24
N ASN A 51 -14.55 -0.89 10.63
CA ASN A 51 -14.50 0.13 11.66
C ASN A 51 -15.36 1.33 11.26
N GLU A 52 -16.11 1.89 12.22
CA GLU A 52 -17.11 2.95 12.00
C GLU A 52 -16.51 4.17 11.30
N ARG A 53 -15.30 4.60 11.69
CA ARG A 53 -14.61 5.75 11.07
C ARG A 53 -14.13 5.48 9.66
N MET A 54 -13.74 4.25 9.38
CA MET A 54 -13.41 3.82 8.02
C MET A 54 -14.65 3.80 7.12
N GLN A 55 -15.80 3.41 7.68
CA GLN A 55 -17.08 3.46 6.96
C GLN A 55 -17.55 4.89 6.70
N GLU A 56 -17.49 5.79 7.70
CA GLU A 56 -17.79 7.21 7.55
C GLU A 56 -16.97 7.87 6.43
N ALA A 57 -15.71 7.50 6.32
CA ALA A 57 -14.80 7.98 5.28
C ALA A 57 -14.96 7.27 3.93
N ASN A 58 -15.87 6.30 3.84
CA ASN A 58 -16.05 5.46 2.66
C ASN A 58 -14.75 4.79 2.18
N MET A 59 -13.91 4.38 3.13
CA MET A 59 -12.55 3.93 2.88
C MET A 59 -12.48 2.71 1.95
N LYS A 60 -13.43 1.77 2.12
CA LYS A 60 -13.50 0.59 1.26
C LYS A 60 -13.67 0.96 -0.22
N TYR A 61 -14.50 1.94 -0.54
CA TYR A 61 -14.71 2.40 -1.90
C TYR A 61 -13.40 2.89 -2.55
N TYR A 62 -12.65 3.73 -1.84
CA TYR A 62 -11.38 4.24 -2.37
C TYR A 62 -10.32 3.14 -2.48
N TYR A 63 -10.28 2.23 -1.51
CA TYR A 63 -9.41 1.06 -1.55
C TYR A 63 -9.73 0.18 -2.76
N ASP A 64 -10.98 -0.20 -2.94
CA ASP A 64 -11.43 -1.05 -4.05
C ASP A 64 -11.19 -0.39 -5.42
N LYS A 65 -11.40 0.93 -5.51
CA LYS A 65 -11.14 1.69 -6.73
C LYS A 65 -9.66 1.63 -7.11
N VAL A 66 -8.78 1.94 -6.19
CA VAL A 66 -7.33 1.93 -6.42
C VAL A 66 -6.84 0.51 -6.75
N THR A 67 -7.22 -0.47 -5.96
CA THR A 67 -6.76 -1.86 -6.17
C THR A 67 -7.35 -2.47 -7.43
N GLY A 68 -8.58 -2.12 -7.81
CA GLY A 68 -9.19 -2.54 -9.05
C GLY A 68 -8.48 -1.98 -10.29
N GLU A 69 -8.05 -0.70 -10.27
CA GLU A 69 -7.25 -0.13 -11.36
C GLU A 69 -5.84 -0.77 -11.40
N PHE A 70 -5.27 -1.04 -10.24
CA PHE A 70 -3.99 -1.74 -10.16
C PHE A 70 -4.07 -3.16 -10.73
N ASP A 71 -5.13 -3.92 -10.41
CA ASP A 71 -5.35 -5.25 -10.98
C ASP A 71 -5.51 -5.23 -12.51
N LYS A 72 -6.08 -4.18 -13.11
CA LYS A 72 -6.12 -4.02 -14.56
C LYS A 72 -4.71 -3.92 -15.15
N VAL A 73 -3.84 -3.12 -14.54
CA VAL A 73 -2.43 -3.03 -14.97
C VAL A 73 -1.74 -4.39 -14.86
N LEU A 74 -1.94 -5.12 -13.76
CA LEU A 74 -1.35 -6.44 -13.60
C LEU A 74 -1.90 -7.44 -14.63
N ALA A 75 -3.19 -7.36 -14.97
CA ALA A 75 -3.81 -8.22 -15.98
C ALA A 75 -3.24 -7.96 -17.39
N GLU A 76 -2.94 -6.73 -17.76
CA GLU A 76 -2.24 -6.39 -19.01
C GLU A 76 -0.87 -7.08 -19.10
N HIS A 77 -0.23 -7.32 -17.95
CA HIS A 77 1.04 -8.02 -17.82
C HIS A 77 0.87 -9.53 -17.51
N GLY A 78 -0.35 -10.05 -17.64
CA GLY A 78 -0.63 -11.48 -17.56
C GLY A 78 -0.91 -12.02 -16.16
N TYR A 79 -1.21 -11.16 -15.18
CA TYR A 79 -1.58 -11.56 -13.81
C TYR A 79 -3.02 -11.14 -13.51
N VAL A 80 -3.95 -12.09 -13.53
CA VAL A 80 -5.37 -11.88 -13.26
C VAL A 80 -5.67 -12.29 -11.81
N ARG A 81 -6.23 -11.37 -11.02
CA ARG A 81 -6.56 -11.61 -9.61
C ARG A 81 -7.61 -12.71 -9.44
N GLU A 82 -7.34 -13.68 -8.54
CA GLU A 82 -8.25 -14.72 -8.10
C GLU A 82 -8.21 -14.83 -6.56
N GLY A 83 -9.12 -14.12 -5.87
CA GLY A 83 -9.11 -14.05 -4.41
C GLY A 83 -7.80 -13.43 -3.88
N HIS A 84 -6.99 -14.22 -3.17
CA HIS A 84 -5.72 -13.76 -2.57
C HIS A 84 -4.47 -14.13 -3.36
N TYR A 85 -4.61 -14.64 -4.58
CA TYR A 85 -3.52 -14.97 -5.49
C TYR A 85 -3.83 -14.49 -6.91
N TYR A 86 -2.94 -14.78 -7.85
CA TYR A 86 -3.10 -14.39 -9.25
C TYR A 86 -3.01 -15.60 -10.16
N ARG A 87 -3.86 -15.65 -11.17
CA ARG A 87 -3.70 -16.57 -12.27
C ARG A 87 -2.69 -15.96 -13.26
N ALA A 88 -1.58 -16.69 -13.50
CA ALA A 88 -0.58 -16.32 -14.49
C ALA A 88 -0.99 -16.84 -15.86
N GLU A 89 -1.37 -15.95 -16.78
CA GLU A 89 -1.81 -16.31 -18.13
C GLU A 89 -0.66 -16.51 -19.11
N LYS A 90 0.43 -15.77 -18.92
CA LYS A 90 1.66 -15.85 -19.73
C LYS A 90 2.89 -15.55 -18.90
N ALA A 91 3.97 -16.28 -19.18
CA ALA A 91 5.27 -15.93 -18.64
C ALA A 91 5.80 -14.63 -19.25
N ASN A 92 6.38 -13.77 -18.40
CA ASN A 92 7.05 -12.55 -18.83
C ASN A 92 8.17 -12.17 -17.87
N ASN A 93 9.03 -11.22 -18.29
CA ASN A 93 10.08 -10.63 -17.47
C ASN A 93 9.87 -9.11 -17.38
N ASP A 94 8.63 -8.67 -17.33
CA ASP A 94 8.32 -7.26 -17.27
C ASP A 94 8.69 -6.66 -15.92
N THR A 95 9.16 -5.43 -15.95
CA THR A 95 9.39 -4.63 -14.76
C THR A 95 8.39 -3.47 -14.76
N LEU A 96 7.54 -3.43 -13.75
CA LEU A 96 6.60 -2.34 -13.52
C LEU A 96 7.17 -1.43 -12.43
N VAL A 97 7.19 -0.13 -12.67
CA VAL A 97 7.67 0.86 -11.71
C VAL A 97 6.53 1.84 -11.42
N PHE A 98 6.16 1.96 -10.16
CA PHE A 98 5.14 2.88 -9.68
C PHE A 98 5.78 3.97 -8.84
N PHE A 99 5.52 5.22 -9.19
CA PHE A 99 5.88 6.39 -8.37
C PHE A 99 4.64 6.84 -7.62
N CYS A 100 4.63 6.67 -6.32
CA CYS A 100 3.48 6.99 -5.48
C CYS A 100 3.90 7.48 -4.09
N HIS A 101 2.92 7.92 -3.29
CA HIS A 101 3.12 8.31 -1.91
C HIS A 101 3.00 7.12 -0.96
N PHE A 102 3.49 7.28 0.27
CA PHE A 102 3.51 6.23 1.30
C PHE A 102 2.14 5.58 1.53
N GLY A 103 1.10 6.38 1.76
CA GLY A 103 -0.24 5.86 2.04
C GLY A 103 -0.78 4.95 0.95
N LEU A 104 -0.67 5.38 -0.31
CA LEU A 104 -1.06 4.58 -1.47
C LEU A 104 -0.12 3.38 -1.67
N GLY A 105 1.18 3.54 -1.48
CA GLY A 105 2.13 2.44 -1.57
C GLY A 105 1.75 1.29 -0.63
N CYS A 106 1.34 1.60 0.61
CA CYS A 106 0.83 0.62 1.55
C CYS A 106 -0.48 -0.04 1.08
N VAL A 107 -1.37 0.67 0.38
CA VAL A 107 -2.58 0.07 -0.23
C VAL A 107 -2.21 -0.97 -1.27
N LEU A 108 -1.28 -0.65 -2.18
CA LEU A 108 -0.83 -1.60 -3.21
C LEU A 108 -0.15 -2.83 -2.60
N LEU A 109 0.69 -2.62 -1.58
CA LEU A 109 1.33 -3.72 -0.84
C LEU A 109 0.32 -4.57 -0.08
N SER A 110 -0.62 -3.95 0.61
CA SER A 110 -1.74 -4.60 1.28
C SER A 110 -2.47 -5.55 0.34
N HIS A 111 -2.81 -5.07 -0.84
CA HIS A 111 -3.52 -5.83 -1.86
C HIS A 111 -2.70 -7.02 -2.39
N LEU A 112 -1.42 -6.81 -2.72
CA LEU A 112 -0.53 -7.86 -3.23
C LEU A 112 -0.24 -8.94 -2.19
N LEU A 113 -0.08 -8.56 -0.93
CA LEU A 113 0.33 -9.45 0.16
C LEU A 113 -0.84 -9.99 0.98
N SER A 114 -2.08 -9.51 0.72
CA SER A 114 -3.28 -9.84 1.50
C SER A 114 -3.09 -9.59 3.01
N VAL A 115 -2.52 -8.44 3.35
CA VAL A 115 -2.30 -7.96 4.71
C VAL A 115 -3.09 -6.68 4.91
N SER A 116 -3.68 -6.47 6.07
CA SER A 116 -4.40 -5.23 6.37
C SER A 116 -3.52 -3.99 6.14
N PRO A 117 -4.02 -2.96 5.42
CA PRO A 117 -3.27 -1.72 5.22
C PRO A 117 -2.99 -1.00 6.54
N MET A 118 -3.82 -1.19 7.58
CA MET A 118 -3.63 -0.61 8.91
C MET A 118 -2.30 -1.07 9.53
N VAL A 119 -1.96 -2.34 9.35
CA VAL A 119 -0.67 -2.90 9.84
C VAL A 119 0.50 -2.28 9.10
N LEU A 120 0.37 -2.08 7.78
CA LEU A 120 1.43 -1.49 6.96
C LEU A 120 1.60 0.00 7.25
N TRP A 121 0.50 0.75 7.32
CA TRP A 121 0.52 2.19 7.60
C TRP A 121 1.16 2.54 8.95
N HIS A 122 0.92 1.71 9.98
CA HIS A 122 1.36 2.01 11.33
C HIS A 122 2.60 1.22 11.77
N GLY A 123 2.96 0.17 11.03
CA GLY A 123 4.12 -0.68 11.34
C GLY A 123 5.33 -0.45 10.45
N MET A 124 5.20 0.33 9.37
CA MET A 124 6.26 0.55 8.40
C MET A 124 6.54 2.04 8.19
N CYS A 125 7.75 2.33 7.75
CA CYS A 125 8.16 3.68 7.37
C CYS A 125 9.06 3.61 6.13
N ALA A 126 8.76 4.41 5.13
CA ALA A 126 9.55 4.50 3.90
C ALA A 126 10.01 5.95 3.68
N ALA A 127 11.31 6.16 3.62
CA ALA A 127 11.85 7.48 3.32
C ALA A 127 11.46 7.93 1.90
N PRO A 128 11.31 9.24 1.66
CA PRO A 128 11.17 9.76 0.30
C PRO A 128 12.27 9.23 -0.61
N SER A 129 11.92 8.92 -1.85
CA SER A 129 12.79 8.30 -2.86
C SER A 129 13.23 6.86 -2.55
N SER A 130 12.74 6.23 -1.49
CA SER A 130 13.03 4.82 -1.25
C SER A 130 12.38 3.90 -2.27
N VAL A 131 12.94 2.71 -2.44
CA VAL A 131 12.48 1.70 -3.40
C VAL A 131 12.01 0.47 -2.65
N THR A 132 10.78 0.06 -2.92
CA THR A 132 10.23 -1.21 -2.45
C THR A 132 10.11 -2.16 -3.64
N THR A 133 10.64 -3.36 -3.51
CA THR A 133 10.72 -4.34 -4.60
C THR A 133 9.90 -5.57 -4.26
N LEU A 134 9.02 -5.95 -5.20
CA LEU A 134 8.31 -7.22 -5.17
C LEU A 134 8.62 -8.00 -6.44
N THR A 135 8.64 -9.31 -6.32
CA THR A 135 8.78 -10.23 -7.43
C THR A 135 7.56 -11.16 -7.49
N SER A 136 7.08 -11.42 -8.70
CA SER A 136 6.10 -12.49 -8.89
C SER A 136 6.79 -13.85 -8.77
N GLU A 137 6.12 -14.80 -8.14
CA GLU A 137 6.55 -16.19 -8.01
C GLU A 137 5.44 -17.11 -8.51
N GLU A 138 5.77 -17.95 -9.47
CA GLU A 138 4.89 -19.00 -10.00
C GLU A 138 5.48 -20.38 -9.65
N ARG A 139 5.09 -20.92 -8.50
CA ARG A 139 5.56 -22.25 -8.04
C ARG A 139 4.82 -23.42 -8.67
N ARG A 140 3.64 -23.17 -9.19
CA ARG A 140 2.85 -24.07 -10.02
C ARG A 140 2.34 -23.31 -11.22
N ARG A 141 2.38 -23.95 -12.38
CA ARG A 141 1.94 -23.33 -13.63
C ARG A 141 0.55 -22.72 -13.49
N GLY A 142 0.42 -21.45 -13.81
CA GLY A 142 -0.83 -20.69 -13.76
C GLY A 142 -1.19 -20.12 -12.39
N ILE A 143 -0.42 -20.39 -11.32
CA ILE A 143 -0.70 -19.90 -9.97
C ILE A 143 0.46 -19.02 -9.51
N ALA A 144 0.24 -17.72 -9.45
CA ALA A 144 1.25 -16.75 -9.05
C ALA A 144 0.89 -16.02 -7.76
N SER A 145 1.91 -15.63 -7.02
CA SER A 145 1.83 -14.70 -5.90
C SER A 145 2.94 -13.66 -6.01
N PHE A 146 2.85 -12.59 -5.24
CA PHE A 146 3.90 -11.57 -5.15
C PHE A 146 4.61 -11.68 -3.81
N ARG A 147 5.93 -11.55 -3.83
CA ARG A 147 6.77 -11.57 -2.63
C ARG A 147 7.61 -10.32 -2.56
N MET A 148 7.59 -9.67 -1.42
CA MET A 148 8.41 -8.50 -1.16
C MET A 148 9.83 -8.94 -0.83
N SER A 149 10.80 -8.52 -1.64
CA SER A 149 12.22 -8.82 -1.45
C SER A 149 12.97 -7.70 -0.72
N SER A 150 12.47 -6.45 -0.81
CA SER A 150 12.98 -5.32 -0.04
C SER A 150 11.88 -4.31 0.20
N TYR A 151 11.95 -3.58 1.33
CA TYR A 151 11.07 -2.48 1.64
C TYR A 151 11.87 -1.23 2.02
N GLY A 152 11.53 -0.10 1.41
CA GLY A 152 12.11 1.18 1.76
C GLY A 152 13.61 1.30 1.53
N ASP A 153 14.17 0.57 0.56
CA ASP A 153 15.59 0.58 0.25
C ASP A 153 16.06 1.97 -0.22
N ILE A 154 17.09 2.49 0.42
CA ILE A 154 17.73 3.78 0.15
C ILE A 154 19.22 3.64 -0.21
N SER A 155 19.66 2.45 -0.59
CA SER A 155 21.06 2.17 -0.92
C SER A 155 21.61 3.06 -2.04
N HIS A 156 20.75 3.42 -3.02
CA HIS A 156 21.10 4.36 -4.08
C HIS A 156 21.42 5.78 -3.57
N LEU A 157 20.75 6.25 -2.50
CA LEU A 157 21.07 7.54 -1.89
C LEU A 157 22.47 7.49 -1.24
N TYR A 158 22.74 6.44 -0.47
CA TYR A 158 24.06 6.25 0.14
C TYR A 158 25.18 6.12 -0.89
N ALA A 159 24.93 5.44 -2.01
CA ALA A 159 25.89 5.32 -3.09
C ALA A 159 26.28 6.68 -3.71
N HIS A 160 25.42 7.68 -3.59
CA HIS A 160 25.64 9.03 -4.08
C HIS A 160 25.95 10.04 -2.96
N ASN A 161 26.19 9.58 -1.71
CA ASN A 161 26.38 10.41 -0.53
C ASN A 161 25.21 11.37 -0.24
N GLU A 162 23.99 11.00 -0.63
CA GLU A 162 22.79 11.77 -0.37
C GLU A 162 22.12 11.28 0.93
N PRO A 163 21.91 12.13 1.93
CA PRO A 163 21.22 11.72 3.15
C PRO A 163 19.73 11.51 2.86
N PRO A 164 19.09 10.49 3.46
CA PRO A 164 17.65 10.31 3.37
C PRO A 164 16.94 11.50 4.04
N ALA A 165 15.82 11.93 3.44
CA ALA A 165 14.99 12.96 4.04
C ALA A 165 14.42 12.51 5.41
N PHE A 166 14.43 13.44 6.38
CA PHE A 166 13.90 13.18 7.72
C PHE A 166 12.36 13.09 7.75
N ALA A 167 11.69 13.77 6.83
CA ALA A 167 10.24 14.01 6.80
C ALA A 167 9.34 12.75 6.89
N ALA A 168 9.85 11.55 6.63
CA ALA A 168 9.06 10.33 6.68
C ALA A 168 9.28 9.48 7.93
N ARG A 169 9.92 10.00 8.96
CA ARG A 169 10.24 9.20 10.15
C ARG A 169 9.15 9.18 11.20
N PHE A 170 8.15 10.06 11.13
CA PHE A 170 7.01 10.14 12.07
C PHE A 170 7.42 10.06 13.56
N CYS A 171 8.53 10.71 13.93
CA CYS A 171 9.11 10.63 15.26
C CYS A 171 8.99 11.93 16.06
N GLU A 172 8.01 12.77 15.73
CA GLU A 172 7.77 14.04 16.37
C GLU A 172 6.79 13.88 17.53
N CYS A 173 7.11 14.50 18.66
CA CYS A 173 6.16 14.65 19.77
C CYS A 173 5.44 16.00 19.60
N TYR A 174 4.13 16.00 19.66
CA TYR A 174 3.27 17.18 19.63
C TYR A 174 2.69 17.46 21.02
#